data_5fb934ffe4ed9770014a466cbf1b4c2c
#
_entry.id   5fb934ffe4ed9770014a466cbf1b4c2c
#
_cell.length_a   1.000
_cell.length_b   1.000
_cell.length_c   1.000
_cell.angle_alpha   90.00
_cell.angle_beta   90.00
_cell.angle_gamma   90.00
#
_symmetry.space_group_name_H-M   'P 1'
#
loop_
_entity.id
_entity.type
_entity.pdbx_description
1 polymer ?
#
loop_
_entity_poly.entity_id
_entity_poly.type
_entity_poly.pdbx_seq_one_letter_code
_entity_poly.pdbx_strand_id
1 'polypeptide(L)'
;DRASLALYMRYCYVPTPHSIYEGIKKLEPGTILTVSLNQNSCESEKYWDALDVVAKGAKDPFDGRKIEITNDLDTVLKKTVSQQMMADVPLGAFLSGGVDSSAVVALMQTQSSRPIKTFTIGFEEAGFNEAEFAKSVAEHLKTEHTESLLPPSVEMFV
;
A
#
# COMPACT_ATOMS: atom_id res chain seq x y z
N ASP A 1 3.86 10.63 -25.65
CA ASP A 1 4.73 11.69 -25.12
C ASP A 1 6.16 11.17 -24.95
N ARG A 2 7.10 11.69 -25.74
CA ARG A 2 8.52 11.25 -25.71
C ARG A 2 9.23 11.64 -24.42
N ALA A 3 8.85 12.76 -23.79
CA ALA A 3 9.42 13.17 -22.52
C ALA A 3 9.01 12.20 -21.41
N SER A 4 7.74 11.77 -21.40
CA SER A 4 7.24 10.75 -20.49
C SER A 4 7.89 9.39 -20.71
N LEU A 5 8.20 9.04 -21.97
CA LEU A 5 8.98 7.83 -22.25
C LEU A 5 10.40 7.90 -21.65
N ALA A 6 11.07 9.05 -21.76
CA ALA A 6 12.38 9.25 -21.12
C ALA A 6 12.32 9.12 -19.58
N LEU A 7 11.26 9.64 -18.96
CA LEU A 7 11.01 9.48 -17.52
C LEU A 7 10.78 8.01 -17.15
N TYR A 8 9.99 7.28 -17.95
CA TYR A 8 9.79 5.86 -17.76
C TYR A 8 11.09 5.06 -17.82
N MET A 9 11.93 5.33 -18.82
CA MET A 9 13.24 4.66 -18.95
C MET A 9 14.18 4.95 -17.77
N ARG A 10 14.04 6.09 -17.12
CA ARG A 10 14.86 6.49 -15.96
C ARG A 10 14.34 5.92 -14.63
N TYR A 11 13.02 5.89 -14.44
CA TYR A 11 12.39 5.62 -13.14
C TYR A 11 11.60 4.31 -13.11
N CYS A 12 11.51 3.58 -14.25
CA CYS A 12 10.66 2.42 -14.42
C CYS A 12 9.16 2.68 -14.24
N TYR A 13 8.75 3.95 -14.19
CA TYR A 13 7.36 4.40 -14.21
C TYR A 13 7.28 5.83 -14.76
N VAL A 14 6.07 6.26 -15.15
CA VAL A 14 5.84 7.66 -15.57
C VAL A 14 5.33 8.44 -14.36
N PRO A 15 6.12 9.40 -13.81
CA PRO A 15 5.71 10.18 -12.64
C PRO A 15 4.56 11.14 -12.96
N THR A 16 3.74 11.42 -11.94
CA THR A 16 2.69 12.44 -11.99
C THR A 16 3.30 13.84 -12.16
N PRO A 17 2.70 14.75 -12.93
CA PRO A 17 1.39 14.64 -13.60
C PRO A 17 1.45 14.04 -15.01
N HIS A 18 2.60 13.51 -15.41
CA HIS A 18 2.82 13.02 -16.77
C HIS A 18 2.05 11.71 -17.06
N SER A 19 1.78 11.47 -18.35
CA SER A 19 1.24 10.25 -18.88
C SER A 19 2.00 9.88 -20.16
N ILE A 20 1.99 8.62 -20.54
CA ILE A 20 2.64 8.18 -21.78
C ILE A 20 1.94 8.75 -23.02
N TYR A 21 0.72 9.23 -22.89
CA TYR A 21 -0.08 9.79 -23.98
C TYR A 21 0.04 11.31 -24.00
N GLU A 22 0.13 11.89 -25.20
CA GLU A 22 0.09 13.35 -25.41
C GLU A 22 -1.29 13.90 -25.04
N GLY A 23 -1.30 15.06 -24.34
CA GLY A 23 -2.53 15.74 -23.93
C GLY A 23 -3.28 15.10 -22.75
N ILE A 24 -2.87 13.90 -22.29
CA ILE A 24 -3.45 13.25 -21.12
C ILE A 24 -2.53 13.43 -19.93
N LYS A 25 -3.10 13.79 -18.80
CA LYS A 25 -2.36 13.95 -17.52
C LYS A 25 -2.97 13.07 -16.44
N LYS A 26 -2.14 12.62 -15.52
CA LYS A 26 -2.59 12.01 -14.27
C LYS A 26 -3.04 13.10 -13.31
N LEU A 27 -4.11 12.85 -12.58
CA LEU A 27 -4.49 13.72 -11.47
C LEU A 27 -3.44 13.61 -10.36
N GLU A 28 -3.05 14.75 -9.78
CA GLU A 28 -2.12 14.78 -8.65
C GLU A 28 -2.70 14.02 -7.46
N PRO A 29 -1.88 13.26 -6.70
CA PRO A 29 -2.33 12.63 -5.45
C PRO A 29 -2.91 13.65 -4.48
N GLY A 30 -3.93 13.24 -3.71
CA GLY A 30 -4.56 14.12 -2.73
C GLY A 30 -5.33 15.30 -3.33
N THR A 31 -5.78 15.19 -4.58
CA THR A 31 -6.47 16.26 -5.32
C THR A 31 -7.86 15.80 -5.76
N ILE A 32 -8.84 16.67 -5.64
CA ILE A 32 -10.18 16.50 -6.19
C ILE A 32 -10.26 17.33 -7.48
N LEU A 33 -10.74 16.70 -8.54
CA LEU A 33 -11.02 17.37 -9.81
C LEU A 33 -12.54 17.50 -9.99
N THR A 34 -13.00 18.75 -10.06
CA THR A 34 -14.41 19.05 -10.36
C THR A 34 -14.55 19.50 -11.81
N VAL A 35 -15.37 18.77 -12.57
CA VAL A 35 -15.64 19.11 -13.98
C VAL A 35 -17.09 19.51 -14.13
N SER A 36 -17.32 20.74 -14.60
CA SER A 36 -18.66 21.27 -14.91
C SER A 36 -18.88 21.29 -16.41
N LEU A 37 -19.73 20.40 -16.88
CA LEU A 37 -20.09 20.34 -18.31
C LEU A 37 -20.88 21.59 -18.76
N ASN A 38 -21.70 22.17 -17.88
CA ASN A 38 -22.50 23.37 -18.20
C ASN A 38 -21.66 24.63 -18.31
N GLN A 39 -20.59 24.73 -17.54
CA GLN A 39 -19.70 25.89 -17.50
C GLN A 39 -18.42 25.68 -18.32
N ASN A 40 -18.25 24.48 -18.88
CA ASN A 40 -17.01 24.06 -19.54
C ASN A 40 -15.75 24.41 -18.72
N SER A 41 -15.84 24.23 -17.40
CA SER A 41 -14.78 24.52 -16.43
C SER A 41 -14.25 23.25 -15.77
N CYS A 42 -12.97 23.30 -15.41
CA CYS A 42 -12.28 22.22 -14.73
C CYS A 42 -11.48 22.84 -13.57
N GLU A 43 -11.84 22.53 -12.35
CA GLU A 43 -11.22 23.05 -11.14
C GLU A 43 -10.57 21.92 -10.35
N SER A 44 -9.37 22.14 -9.85
CA SER A 44 -8.64 21.16 -9.02
C SER A 44 -8.36 21.74 -7.64
N GLU A 45 -8.68 20.98 -6.62
CA GLU A 45 -8.45 21.32 -5.21
C GLU A 45 -7.59 20.22 -4.57
N LYS A 46 -6.42 20.62 -4.02
CA LYS A 46 -5.56 19.71 -3.26
C LYS A 46 -6.01 19.69 -1.80
N TYR A 47 -6.52 18.56 -1.31
CA TYR A 47 -6.95 18.36 0.08
C TYR A 47 -5.88 17.73 0.96
N TRP A 48 -4.84 17.13 0.38
CA TRP A 48 -3.75 16.50 1.11
C TRP A 48 -2.45 16.52 0.31
N ASP A 49 -1.33 16.78 0.99
CA ASP A 49 0.00 16.75 0.40
C ASP A 49 1.00 16.11 1.37
N ALA A 50 1.74 15.11 0.89
CA ALA A 50 2.75 14.41 1.70
C ALA A 50 3.88 15.34 2.16
N LEU A 51 4.30 16.29 1.32
CA LEU A 51 5.37 17.22 1.65
C LEU A 51 4.95 18.20 2.76
N ASP A 52 3.69 18.64 2.75
CA ASP A 52 3.13 19.46 3.82
C ASP A 52 3.09 18.72 5.15
N VAL A 53 2.72 17.44 5.13
CA VAL A 53 2.71 16.59 6.34
C VAL A 53 4.13 16.43 6.88
N VAL A 54 5.11 16.12 6.02
CA VAL A 54 6.52 16.01 6.42
C VAL A 54 7.05 17.34 6.96
N ALA A 55 6.75 18.46 6.29
CA ALA A 55 7.19 19.77 6.73
C ALA A 55 6.59 20.18 8.09
N LYS A 56 5.33 19.83 8.35
CA LYS A 56 4.68 20.02 9.65
C LYS A 56 5.33 19.15 10.74
N GLY A 57 5.52 17.88 10.49
CA GLY A 57 6.16 16.97 11.44
C GLY A 57 7.61 17.33 11.75
N ALA A 58 8.35 17.89 10.78
CA ALA A 58 9.70 18.39 11.01
C ALA A 58 9.76 19.66 11.87
N LYS A 59 8.71 20.50 11.81
CA LYS A 59 8.60 21.72 12.64
C LYS A 59 8.11 21.43 14.06
N ASP A 60 7.30 20.40 14.21
CA ASP A 60 6.69 20.00 15.47
C ASP A 60 6.92 18.48 15.65
N PRO A 61 8.17 18.05 15.95
CA PRO A 61 8.49 16.66 16.14
C PRO A 61 7.86 16.12 17.43
N PHE A 62 7.55 14.84 17.42
CA PHE A 62 7.06 14.14 18.61
C PHE A 62 8.09 14.25 19.74
N ASP A 63 7.70 14.88 20.84
CA ASP A 63 8.50 14.99 22.06
C ASP A 63 7.83 14.17 23.17
N GLY A 64 8.24 12.92 23.32
CA GLY A 64 7.65 12.01 24.29
C GLY A 64 8.55 10.80 24.56
N ARG A 65 8.24 10.09 25.65
CA ARG A 65 8.92 8.83 25.94
C ARG A 65 8.60 7.80 24.86
N LYS A 66 9.55 6.91 24.55
CA LYS A 66 9.40 5.86 23.52
C LYS A 66 8.07 5.10 23.64
N ILE A 67 7.63 4.80 24.86
CA ILE A 67 6.37 4.06 25.08
C ILE A 67 5.14 4.88 24.65
N GLU A 68 5.14 6.19 24.88
CA GLU A 68 4.06 7.09 24.49
C GLU A 68 3.97 7.19 22.98
N ILE A 69 5.11 7.42 22.32
CA ILE A 69 5.22 7.45 20.86
C ILE A 69 4.74 6.13 20.23
N THR A 70 5.14 4.99 20.83
CA THR A 70 4.71 3.67 20.33
C THR A 70 3.20 3.47 20.45
N ASN A 71 2.60 3.90 21.56
CA ASN A 71 1.15 3.78 21.77
C ASN A 71 0.36 4.69 20.82
N ASP A 72 0.86 5.89 20.55
CA ASP A 72 0.25 6.81 19.60
C ASP A 72 0.33 6.27 18.19
N LEU A 73 1.48 5.73 17.80
CA LEU A 73 1.67 5.06 16.52
C LEU A 73 0.71 3.85 16.36
N ASP A 74 0.62 3.00 17.38
CA ASP A 74 -0.31 1.85 17.39
C ASP A 74 -1.76 2.31 17.20
N THR A 75 -2.15 3.39 17.87
CA THR A 75 -3.50 3.97 17.75
C THR A 75 -3.79 4.47 16.33
N VAL A 76 -2.85 5.19 15.73
CA VAL A 76 -2.98 5.70 14.34
C VAL A 76 -3.01 4.56 13.34
N LEU A 77 -2.14 3.56 13.49
CA LEU A 77 -2.10 2.39 12.60
C LEU A 77 -3.39 1.57 12.70
N LYS A 78 -3.88 1.28 13.90
CA LYS A 78 -5.16 0.59 14.11
C LYS A 78 -6.31 1.31 13.43
N LYS A 79 -6.41 2.62 13.61
CA LYS A 79 -7.44 3.44 12.95
C LYS A 79 -7.34 3.36 11.44
N THR A 80 -6.13 3.52 10.89
CA THR A 80 -5.89 3.47 9.44
C THR A 80 -6.24 2.10 8.87
N VAL A 81 -5.77 1.02 9.49
CA VAL A 81 -6.08 -0.35 9.06
C VAL A 81 -7.58 -0.62 9.13
N SER A 82 -8.26 -0.22 10.20
CA SER A 82 -9.72 -0.37 10.34
C SER A 82 -10.49 0.29 9.20
N GLN A 83 -10.10 1.49 8.81
CA GLN A 83 -10.74 2.21 7.70
C GLN A 83 -10.54 1.50 6.35
N GLN A 84 -9.41 0.81 6.16
CA GLN A 84 -9.11 0.05 4.94
C GLN A 84 -9.76 -1.36 4.94
N MET A 85 -10.28 -1.80 6.07
CA MET A 85 -10.95 -3.10 6.18
C MET A 85 -12.43 -3.07 5.78
N MET A 86 -12.99 -1.92 5.44
CA MET A 86 -14.34 -1.82 4.89
C MET A 86 -14.33 -2.25 3.42
N ALA A 87 -15.01 -3.35 3.11
CA ALA A 87 -15.08 -3.91 1.77
C ALA A 87 -16.41 -4.61 1.53
N ASP A 88 -16.93 -4.53 0.31
CA ASP A 88 -18.15 -5.20 -0.14
C ASP A 88 -17.92 -6.68 -0.52
N VAL A 89 -16.67 -7.09 -0.52
CA VAL A 89 -16.23 -8.46 -0.86
C VAL A 89 -15.32 -9.02 0.26
N PRO A 90 -15.13 -10.34 0.32
CA PRO A 90 -14.19 -10.93 1.27
C PRO A 90 -12.81 -10.29 1.16
N LEU A 91 -12.31 -9.80 2.30
CA LEU A 91 -11.02 -9.13 2.40
C LEU A 91 -9.92 -10.15 2.70
N GLY A 92 -8.75 -9.92 2.11
CA GLY A 92 -7.52 -10.63 2.41
C GLY A 92 -6.31 -9.71 2.34
N ALA A 93 -5.17 -10.19 2.81
CA ALA A 93 -3.91 -9.46 2.81
C ALA A 93 -2.77 -10.32 2.27
N PHE A 94 -1.86 -9.70 1.53
CA PHE A 94 -0.58 -10.35 1.22
C PHE A 94 0.33 -10.35 2.45
N LEU A 95 0.97 -11.49 2.69
CA LEU A 95 1.87 -11.70 3.82
C LEU A 95 3.22 -12.21 3.30
N SER A 96 4.27 -11.44 3.50
CA SER A 96 5.63 -11.81 3.11
C SER A 96 6.48 -12.36 4.27
N GLY A 97 5.97 -12.28 5.50
CA GLY A 97 6.75 -12.58 6.70
C GLY A 97 7.72 -11.47 7.13
N GLY A 98 7.83 -10.38 6.37
CA GLY A 98 8.53 -9.17 6.75
C GLY A 98 7.81 -8.41 7.84
N VAL A 99 8.52 -7.49 8.54
CA VAL A 99 8.00 -6.74 9.69
C VAL A 99 6.75 -5.94 9.33
N ASP A 100 6.74 -5.26 8.18
CA ASP A 100 5.65 -4.37 7.78
C ASP A 100 4.36 -5.12 7.48
N SER A 101 4.42 -6.14 6.61
CA SER A 101 3.25 -6.97 6.28
C SER A 101 2.72 -7.71 7.49
N SER A 102 3.61 -8.22 8.36
CA SER A 102 3.23 -8.90 9.59
C SER A 102 2.53 -7.96 10.58
N ALA A 103 3.01 -6.72 10.73
CA ALA A 103 2.39 -5.72 11.58
C ALA A 103 0.99 -5.35 11.08
N VAL A 104 0.82 -5.12 9.78
CA VAL A 104 -0.48 -4.83 9.18
C VAL A 104 -1.46 -5.99 9.39
N VAL A 105 -1.05 -7.23 9.12
CA VAL A 105 -1.90 -8.42 9.30
C VAL A 105 -2.24 -8.63 10.78
N ALA A 106 -1.30 -8.41 11.70
CA ALA A 106 -1.57 -8.48 13.14
C ALA A 106 -2.62 -7.46 13.56
N LEU A 107 -2.51 -6.20 13.08
CA LEU A 107 -3.50 -5.16 13.34
C LEU A 107 -4.87 -5.49 12.74
N MET A 108 -4.92 -6.07 11.54
CA MET A 108 -6.17 -6.57 10.95
C MET A 108 -6.80 -7.66 11.82
N GLN A 109 -6.00 -8.64 12.25
CA GLN A 109 -6.48 -9.77 13.05
C GLN A 109 -7.01 -9.32 14.41
N THR A 110 -6.39 -8.33 15.07
CA THR A 110 -6.89 -7.79 16.35
C THR A 110 -8.24 -7.08 16.23
N GLN A 111 -8.63 -6.66 15.04
CA GLN A 111 -9.86 -5.92 14.75
C GLN A 111 -10.92 -6.78 14.07
N SER A 112 -10.62 -8.05 13.79
CA SER A 112 -11.53 -8.98 13.15
C SER A 112 -11.99 -10.06 14.11
N SER A 113 -13.27 -10.38 14.10
CA SER A 113 -13.85 -11.51 14.85
C SER A 113 -13.65 -12.87 14.15
N ARG A 114 -13.13 -12.87 12.93
CA ARG A 114 -12.85 -14.06 12.12
C ARG A 114 -11.38 -14.07 11.70
N PRO A 115 -10.82 -15.25 11.40
CA PRO A 115 -9.47 -15.31 10.82
C PRO A 115 -9.39 -14.48 9.55
N ILE A 116 -8.38 -13.63 9.46
CA ILE A 116 -8.09 -12.87 8.25
C ILE A 116 -7.51 -13.82 7.21
N LYS A 117 -7.96 -13.68 5.96
CA LYS A 117 -7.37 -14.41 4.84
C LYS A 117 -6.03 -13.80 4.48
N THR A 118 -4.98 -14.62 4.44
CA THR A 118 -3.65 -14.18 4.06
C THR A 118 -3.12 -15.01 2.90
N PHE A 119 -2.35 -14.37 2.02
CA PHE A 119 -1.85 -14.98 0.79
C PHE A 119 -0.36 -14.72 0.66
N THR A 120 0.38 -15.74 0.25
CA THR A 120 1.81 -15.63 -0.06
C THR A 120 2.10 -16.32 -1.38
N ILE A 121 2.98 -15.70 -2.15
CA ILE A 121 3.58 -16.31 -3.34
C ILE A 121 4.99 -16.72 -2.96
N GLY A 122 5.25 -18.03 -2.99
CA GLY A 122 6.56 -18.61 -2.80
C GLY A 122 7.26 -18.89 -4.12
N PHE A 123 8.59 -18.96 -4.08
CA PHE A 123 9.45 -19.32 -5.20
C PHE A 123 10.30 -20.54 -4.82
N GLU A 124 10.58 -21.42 -5.79
CA GLU A 124 11.43 -22.58 -5.56
C GLU A 124 12.93 -22.22 -5.42
N GLU A 125 13.30 -21.01 -5.81
CA GLU A 125 14.67 -20.53 -5.80
C GLU A 125 15.15 -20.21 -4.39
N ALA A 126 16.27 -20.81 -4.00
CA ALA A 126 16.89 -20.54 -2.71
C ALA A 126 17.29 -19.07 -2.56
N GLY A 127 16.83 -18.41 -1.51
CA GLY A 127 17.11 -17.02 -1.17
C GLY A 127 16.02 -16.01 -1.56
N PHE A 128 15.01 -16.42 -2.31
CA PHE A 128 13.85 -15.59 -2.65
C PHE A 128 12.54 -16.10 -2.04
N ASN A 129 12.58 -17.25 -1.34
CA ASN A 129 11.39 -17.84 -0.77
C ASN A 129 11.08 -17.26 0.61
N GLU A 130 10.14 -16.33 0.65
CA GLU A 130 9.61 -15.75 1.90
C GLU A 130 8.44 -16.55 2.49
N ALA A 131 7.99 -17.63 1.81
CA ALA A 131 6.80 -18.36 2.20
C ALA A 131 6.91 -19.02 3.58
N GLU A 132 8.08 -19.55 3.95
CA GLU A 132 8.31 -20.15 5.26
C GLU A 132 8.15 -19.12 6.40
N PHE A 133 8.65 -17.90 6.23
CA PHE A 133 8.47 -16.84 7.21
C PHE A 133 7.02 -16.38 7.28
N ALA A 134 6.36 -16.22 6.14
CA ALA A 134 4.95 -15.86 6.07
C ALA A 134 4.07 -16.92 6.76
N LYS A 135 4.33 -18.21 6.52
CA LYS A 135 3.64 -19.33 7.16
C LYS A 135 3.78 -19.28 8.69
N SER A 136 4.99 -19.07 9.19
CA SER A 136 5.23 -18.96 10.64
C SER A 136 4.45 -17.81 11.28
N VAL A 137 4.39 -16.65 10.61
CA VAL A 137 3.59 -15.51 11.06
C VAL A 137 2.10 -15.82 11.01
N ALA A 138 1.62 -16.43 9.91
CA ALA A 138 0.22 -16.83 9.74
C ALA A 138 -0.25 -17.78 10.82
N GLU A 139 0.55 -18.80 11.16
CA GLU A 139 0.29 -19.73 12.24
C GLU A 139 0.22 -19.04 13.61
N HIS A 140 1.16 -18.12 13.88
CA HIS A 140 1.18 -17.33 15.10
C HIS A 140 -0.08 -16.46 15.25
N LEU A 141 -0.47 -15.77 14.18
CA LEU A 141 -1.62 -14.88 14.15
C LEU A 141 -2.96 -15.60 13.96
N LYS A 142 -2.92 -16.92 13.67
CA LYS A 142 -4.10 -17.78 13.41
C LYS A 142 -4.95 -17.26 12.23
N THR A 143 -4.29 -16.84 11.15
CA THR A 143 -4.95 -16.41 9.92
C THR A 143 -5.34 -17.62 9.07
N GLU A 144 -6.29 -17.43 8.15
CA GLU A 144 -6.59 -18.39 7.08
C GLU A 144 -5.59 -18.18 5.95
N HIS A 145 -4.47 -18.94 5.97
CA HIS A 145 -3.34 -18.72 5.08
C HIS A 145 -3.40 -19.60 3.83
N THR A 146 -3.16 -18.98 2.69
CA THR A 146 -3.02 -19.65 1.39
C THR A 146 -1.65 -19.34 0.80
N GLU A 147 -0.91 -20.38 0.47
CA GLU A 147 0.39 -20.30 -0.18
C GLU A 147 0.27 -20.81 -1.63
N SER A 148 0.85 -20.06 -2.57
CA SER A 148 0.96 -20.44 -3.97
C SER A 148 2.43 -20.46 -4.37
N LEU A 149 2.94 -21.62 -4.76
CA LEU A 149 4.29 -21.77 -5.28
C LEU A 149 4.30 -21.52 -6.78
N LEU A 150 5.14 -20.62 -7.23
CA LEU A 150 5.36 -20.36 -8.65
C LEU A 150 6.61 -21.14 -9.11
N PRO A 151 6.47 -22.05 -10.09
CA PRO A 151 7.64 -22.69 -10.69
C PRO A 151 8.43 -21.66 -11.51
N PRO A 152 9.74 -21.85 -11.67
CA PRO A 152 10.59 -20.96 -12.46
C PRO A 152 10.39 -21.18 -13.97
N SER A 153 9.17 -20.95 -14.48
CA SER A 153 8.89 -21.09 -15.90
C SER A 153 8.41 -19.77 -16.51
N VAL A 154 9.04 -19.39 -17.62
CA VAL A 154 8.68 -18.22 -18.42
C VAL A 154 7.35 -18.43 -19.18
N GLU A 155 6.83 -19.65 -19.23
CA GLU A 155 5.63 -20.01 -19.99
C GLU A 155 4.31 -19.45 -19.43
N MET A 156 4.33 -18.89 -18.21
CA MET A 156 3.14 -18.34 -17.56
C MET A 156 2.84 -16.87 -17.96
N PHE A 157 3.68 -16.26 -18.79
CA PHE A 157 3.54 -14.86 -19.21
C PHE A 157 3.29 -14.67 -20.72
N VAL A 158 2.90 -15.73 -21.42
CA VAL A 158 2.55 -15.67 -22.86
C VAL A 158 1.06 -15.88 -23.07
#